data_8b2cf56d73afd950b8536c6789258880
#
_entry.id   8b2cf56d73afd950b8536c6789258880
#
_cell.length_a   1.000
_cell.length_b   1.000
_cell.length_c   1.000
_cell.angle_alpha   90.00
_cell.angle_beta   90.00
_cell.angle_gamma   90.00
#
_symmetry.space_group_name_H-M   'P 1'
#
loop_
_entity.id
_entity.type
_entity.pdbx_description
1 polymer ?
#
loop_
_entity_poly.entity_id
_entity_poly.type
_entity_poly.pdbx_seq_one_letter_code
_entity_poly.pdbx_strand_id
1 'polypeptide(L)'
;MNTHPTLDLAIIGGGIAGLIHLHYARRAGLRVVLLERAPAVGGLWRELPPWQDIQICTVDWTVGDLPIDGPLQPQVLANIESWVSRFGLAPDIRTGCAVKQARHDGQTWVLDTSTEGTVRARHLVAATGGHNKPWTPPVATRDGSVAECHSSALREPSELAGRRVLVVGGGASALDLLDQSLLHHAAHIVWAYRSLRWFTPTNKRKAVAGSVRPVARLQAQGVPLERQNEQVRADLAARYHHFGLQALQPERPLDLAADQVFPGRATMLAALAQIDRHRGEVVALQNGQAALSDGSTHAIDTVLWATGYRTDLGYFANPALAAVTGVNELSARCGCIFRSLDEPDLYFPGVGLEGFGATSWNFAIMARSIMSHIAGTAHLDLEPLPRRLHHLDLVRHLAARDPVSFGGQDPDDYCREVGLGTPDDQPYPMP
;
A
#
# COMPACT_ATOMS: atom_id res chain seq x y z
N MET A 1 40.02 -13.41 1.76
CA MET A 1 38.59 -13.18 2.01
C MET A 1 38.46 -11.69 2.24
N ASN A 2 37.88 -10.95 1.31
CA ASN A 2 37.59 -9.53 1.51
C ASN A 2 36.47 -9.42 2.55
N THR A 3 36.83 -9.19 3.80
CA THR A 3 35.85 -8.89 4.85
C THR A 3 35.40 -7.44 4.66
N HIS A 4 34.34 -7.22 3.92
CA HIS A 4 33.69 -5.91 3.94
C HIS A 4 33.32 -5.55 5.39
N PRO A 5 33.55 -4.30 5.81
CA PRO A 5 33.22 -3.89 7.18
C PRO A 5 31.72 -4.06 7.43
N THR A 6 31.36 -4.60 8.60
CA THR A 6 29.96 -4.74 9.01
C THR A 6 29.30 -3.36 9.08
N LEU A 7 28.22 -3.18 8.34
CA LEU A 7 27.42 -1.97 8.33
C LEU A 7 26.57 -1.86 9.61
N ASP A 8 26.09 -0.67 9.90
CA ASP A 8 25.15 -0.49 11.00
C ASP A 8 23.73 -0.90 10.57
N LEU A 9 23.37 -0.63 9.30
CA LEU A 9 22.08 -0.94 8.73
C LEU A 9 22.17 -1.38 7.27
N ALA A 10 21.38 -2.40 6.91
CA ALA A 10 21.04 -2.71 5.52
C ALA A 10 19.54 -2.47 5.29
N ILE A 11 19.18 -2.01 4.10
CA ILE A 11 17.80 -1.79 3.68
C ILE A 11 17.56 -2.60 2.41
N ILE A 12 16.51 -3.42 2.38
CA ILE A 12 16.10 -4.15 1.18
C ILE A 12 14.86 -3.48 0.58
N GLY A 13 14.99 -3.00 -0.66
CA GLY A 13 13.93 -2.37 -1.43
C GLY A 13 14.09 -0.85 -1.59
N GLY A 14 14.12 -0.39 -2.83
CA GLY A 14 14.29 1.02 -3.23
C GLY A 14 12.96 1.75 -3.52
N GLY A 15 11.87 1.32 -2.89
CA GLY A 15 10.59 2.02 -2.91
C GLY A 15 10.55 3.18 -1.91
N ILE A 16 9.38 3.79 -1.74
CA ILE A 16 9.14 4.93 -0.86
C ILE A 16 9.68 4.69 0.55
N ALA A 17 9.30 3.57 1.16
CA ALA A 17 9.71 3.23 2.52
C ALA A 17 11.24 3.13 2.62
N GLY A 18 11.89 2.40 1.70
CA GLY A 18 13.34 2.20 1.72
C GLY A 18 14.11 3.51 1.57
N LEU A 19 13.72 4.36 0.63
CA LEU A 19 14.37 5.66 0.41
C LEU A 19 14.23 6.60 1.61
N ILE A 20 13.06 6.64 2.24
CA ILE A 20 12.84 7.43 3.44
C ILE A 20 13.70 6.91 4.61
N HIS A 21 13.76 5.59 4.81
CA HIS A 21 14.62 4.99 5.82
C HIS A 21 16.11 5.26 5.56
N LEU A 22 16.55 5.20 4.30
CA LEU A 22 17.92 5.55 3.91
C LEU A 22 18.24 7.01 4.26
N HIS A 23 17.33 7.94 3.94
CA HIS A 23 17.51 9.36 4.28
C HIS A 23 17.72 9.56 5.77
N TYR A 24 16.85 8.99 6.62
CA TYR A 24 16.97 9.14 8.06
C TYR A 24 18.16 8.38 8.67
N ALA A 25 18.54 7.23 8.11
CA ALA A 25 19.74 6.52 8.52
C ALA A 25 21.00 7.36 8.30
N ARG A 26 21.11 8.02 7.14
CA ARG A 26 22.22 8.96 6.88
C ARG A 26 22.24 10.14 7.82
N ARG A 27 21.07 10.73 8.10
CA ARG A 27 20.94 11.83 9.08
C ARG A 27 21.36 11.41 10.50
N ALA A 28 21.15 10.15 10.84
CA ALA A 28 21.58 9.57 12.10
C ALA A 28 23.10 9.19 12.11
N GLY A 29 23.80 9.40 11.00
CA GLY A 29 25.24 9.09 10.89
C GLY A 29 25.55 7.59 10.78
N LEU A 30 24.58 6.74 10.44
CA LEU A 30 24.76 5.31 10.31
C LEU A 30 25.48 4.95 9.00
N ARG A 31 26.33 3.95 9.03
CA ARG A 31 26.89 3.29 7.84
C ARG A 31 25.81 2.38 7.27
N VAL A 32 25.23 2.77 6.15
CA VAL A 32 24.04 2.14 5.59
C VAL A 32 24.23 1.79 4.12
N VAL A 33 23.52 0.73 3.65
CA VAL A 33 23.34 0.43 2.24
C VAL A 33 21.88 0.10 1.96
N LEU A 34 21.38 0.54 0.80
CA LEU A 34 20.11 0.14 0.26
C LEU A 34 20.34 -0.76 -0.96
N LEU A 35 19.71 -1.94 -0.94
CA LEU A 35 19.79 -2.95 -1.99
C LEU A 35 18.45 -3.01 -2.73
N GLU A 36 18.45 -2.69 -4.02
CA GLU A 36 17.26 -2.70 -4.88
C GLU A 36 17.45 -3.69 -6.04
N ARG A 37 16.53 -4.63 -6.20
CA ARG A 37 16.59 -5.65 -7.26
C ARG A 37 16.41 -5.09 -8.67
N ALA A 38 15.57 -4.06 -8.80
CA ALA A 38 15.32 -3.39 -10.08
C ALA A 38 16.53 -2.54 -10.51
N PRO A 39 16.66 -2.23 -11.80
CA PRO A 39 17.75 -1.37 -12.30
C PRO A 39 17.66 0.08 -11.84
N ALA A 40 16.54 0.48 -11.22
CA ALA A 40 16.33 1.82 -10.67
C ALA A 40 15.36 1.77 -9.49
N VAL A 41 15.39 2.82 -8.65
CA VAL A 41 14.47 2.99 -7.52
C VAL A 41 13.05 3.32 -7.97
N GLY A 42 12.08 3.25 -7.06
CA GLY A 42 10.67 3.59 -7.30
C GLY A 42 9.70 2.53 -6.79
N GLY A 43 10.19 1.31 -6.55
CA GLY A 43 9.37 0.20 -6.03
C GLY A 43 8.12 -0.05 -6.87
N LEU A 44 6.97 -0.23 -6.24
CA LEU A 44 5.69 -0.49 -6.91
C LEU A 44 5.34 0.59 -7.95
N TRP A 45 5.67 1.85 -7.71
CA TRP A 45 5.38 2.95 -8.64
C TRP A 45 6.12 2.83 -9.97
N ARG A 46 7.24 2.13 -10.02
CA ARG A 46 7.92 1.82 -11.28
C ARG A 46 7.20 0.72 -12.07
N GLU A 47 6.56 -0.21 -11.38
CA GLU A 47 5.88 -1.36 -11.98
C GLU A 47 4.43 -1.04 -12.40
N LEU A 48 3.78 -0.07 -11.75
CA LEU A 48 2.40 0.32 -12.05
C LEU A 48 2.23 0.89 -13.47
N PRO A 49 1.04 0.73 -14.07
CA PRO A 49 0.71 1.32 -15.37
C PRO A 49 0.74 2.86 -15.36
N PRO A 50 1.07 3.53 -16.48
CA PRO A 50 1.13 4.99 -16.55
C PRO A 50 -0.18 5.72 -16.24
N TRP A 51 -1.31 5.08 -16.48
CA TRP A 51 -2.65 5.62 -16.20
C TRP A 51 -3.05 5.52 -14.72
N GLN A 52 -2.33 4.72 -13.94
CA GLN A 52 -2.61 4.58 -12.52
C GLN A 52 -2.31 5.89 -11.78
N ASP A 53 -3.20 6.27 -10.87
CA ASP A 53 -3.02 7.46 -10.05
C ASP A 53 -3.01 7.15 -8.54
N ILE A 54 -2.46 8.06 -7.75
CA ILE A 54 -2.54 7.98 -6.29
C ILE A 54 -3.99 8.18 -5.81
N GLN A 55 -4.34 7.52 -4.70
CA GLN A 55 -5.69 7.60 -4.12
C GLN A 55 -5.81 8.68 -3.03
N ILE A 56 -4.81 9.52 -2.91
CA ILE A 56 -4.75 10.63 -1.95
C ILE A 56 -4.57 11.96 -2.71
N CYS A 57 -4.76 13.05 -2.01
CA CYS A 57 -4.44 14.36 -2.56
C CYS A 57 -2.93 14.50 -2.77
N THR A 58 -2.51 15.19 -3.83
CA THR A 58 -1.10 15.36 -4.16
C THR A 58 -0.29 16.03 -3.05
N VAL A 59 -0.89 16.96 -2.32
CA VAL A 59 -0.24 17.63 -1.19
C VAL A 59 0.01 16.71 -0.01
N ASP A 60 -0.76 15.64 0.13
CA ASP A 60 -0.60 14.64 1.20
C ASP A 60 0.51 13.62 0.88
N TRP A 61 1.06 13.66 -0.34
CA TRP A 61 2.11 12.75 -0.80
C TRP A 61 3.52 13.25 -0.51
N THR A 62 3.69 14.52 -0.19
CA THR A 62 5.01 15.15 -0.12
C THR A 62 5.94 14.51 0.91
N VAL A 63 7.24 14.49 0.59
CA VAL A 63 8.33 14.26 1.53
C VAL A 63 9.11 15.56 1.66
N GLY A 64 9.10 16.14 2.84
CA GLY A 64 9.68 17.46 3.05
C GLY A 64 8.97 18.53 2.21
N ASP A 65 9.74 19.31 1.47
CA ASP A 65 9.30 20.41 0.62
C ASP A 65 9.17 20.05 -0.87
N LEU A 66 9.13 18.77 -1.20
CA LEU A 66 9.06 18.28 -2.58
C LEU A 66 7.63 17.97 -3.01
N PRO A 67 6.89 18.93 -3.60
CA PRO A 67 5.58 18.69 -4.15
C PRO A 67 5.64 17.72 -5.34
N ILE A 68 4.53 17.08 -5.66
CA ILE A 68 4.39 16.34 -6.92
C ILE A 68 3.54 17.11 -7.91
N ASP A 69 3.89 16.98 -9.20
CA ASP A 69 3.24 17.76 -10.27
C ASP A 69 1.86 17.24 -10.65
N GLY A 70 1.46 16.07 -10.13
CA GLY A 70 0.15 15.49 -10.38
C GLY A 70 0.02 14.07 -9.84
N PRO A 71 -1.17 13.47 -9.96
CA PRO A 71 -1.49 12.21 -9.30
C PRO A 71 -1.08 10.95 -10.09
N LEU A 72 -0.73 11.08 -11.36
CA LEU A 72 -0.46 9.94 -12.23
C LEU A 72 0.89 9.27 -11.92
N GLN A 73 0.97 7.98 -12.20
CA GLN A 73 2.16 7.16 -11.96
C GLN A 73 3.47 7.81 -12.43
N PRO A 74 3.60 8.40 -13.64
CA PRO A 74 4.86 9.01 -14.05
C PRO A 74 5.26 10.20 -13.18
N GLN A 75 4.29 10.99 -12.72
CA GLN A 75 4.53 12.16 -11.85
C GLN A 75 4.95 11.73 -10.45
N VAL A 76 4.27 10.71 -9.90
CA VAL A 76 4.63 10.11 -8.61
C VAL A 76 6.03 9.50 -8.68
N LEU A 77 6.34 8.75 -9.74
CA LEU A 77 7.65 8.14 -9.92
C LEU A 77 8.76 9.19 -10.05
N ALA A 78 8.55 10.24 -10.85
CA ALA A 78 9.50 11.33 -10.98
C ALA A 78 9.76 12.04 -9.64
N ASN A 79 8.73 12.22 -8.81
CA ASN A 79 8.88 12.76 -7.46
C ASN A 79 9.75 11.83 -6.58
N ILE A 80 9.48 10.51 -6.57
CA ILE A 80 10.28 9.54 -5.82
C ILE A 80 11.75 9.56 -6.29
N GLU A 81 11.99 9.61 -7.58
CA GLU A 81 13.35 9.69 -8.15
C GLU A 81 14.06 10.98 -7.75
N SER A 82 13.33 12.10 -7.66
CA SER A 82 13.89 13.37 -7.22
C SER A 82 14.40 13.36 -5.78
N TRP A 83 13.87 12.50 -4.92
CA TRP A 83 14.36 12.35 -3.53
C TRP A 83 15.81 11.88 -3.50
N VAL A 84 16.21 11.01 -4.44
CA VAL A 84 17.58 10.49 -4.49
C VAL A 84 18.58 11.62 -4.72
N SER A 85 18.32 12.51 -5.64
CA SER A 85 19.19 13.67 -5.92
C SER A 85 19.06 14.73 -4.82
N ARG A 86 17.84 15.07 -4.42
CA ARG A 86 17.57 16.12 -3.41
C ARG A 86 18.24 15.80 -2.06
N PHE A 87 18.21 14.56 -1.64
CA PHE A 87 18.78 14.13 -0.37
C PHE A 87 20.18 13.49 -0.51
N GLY A 88 20.74 13.47 -1.73
CA GLY A 88 22.08 12.95 -2.00
C GLY A 88 22.23 11.45 -1.68
N LEU A 89 21.21 10.63 -1.94
CA LEU A 89 21.15 9.23 -1.50
C LEU A 89 21.93 8.26 -2.39
N ALA A 90 22.25 8.64 -3.61
CA ALA A 90 22.85 7.77 -4.63
C ALA A 90 24.10 6.96 -4.17
N PRO A 91 25.03 7.51 -3.36
CA PRO A 91 26.22 6.76 -2.96
C PRO A 91 25.93 5.48 -2.18
N ASP A 92 24.81 5.41 -1.47
CA ASP A 92 24.45 4.28 -0.60
C ASP A 92 23.39 3.36 -1.23
N ILE A 93 23.01 3.59 -2.50
CA ILE A 93 22.07 2.75 -3.24
C ILE A 93 22.81 1.80 -4.18
N ARG A 94 22.41 0.52 -4.17
CA ARG A 94 22.86 -0.52 -5.11
C ARG A 94 21.63 -1.03 -5.87
N THR A 95 21.44 -0.57 -7.10
CA THR A 95 20.38 -1.06 -8.00
C THR A 95 20.85 -2.30 -8.78
N GLY A 96 19.92 -3.08 -9.35
CA GLY A 96 20.23 -4.36 -9.99
C GLY A 96 20.79 -5.39 -9.01
N CYS A 97 20.63 -5.16 -7.71
CA CYS A 97 21.19 -5.97 -6.64
C CYS A 97 20.07 -6.66 -5.85
N ALA A 98 19.68 -7.85 -6.28
CA ALA A 98 18.69 -8.66 -5.58
C ALA A 98 19.31 -9.36 -4.37
N VAL A 99 18.65 -9.29 -3.21
CA VAL A 99 18.96 -10.15 -2.07
C VAL A 99 18.36 -11.53 -2.34
N LYS A 100 19.22 -12.54 -2.47
CA LYS A 100 18.82 -13.94 -2.70
C LYS A 100 18.47 -14.66 -1.41
N GLN A 101 19.23 -14.36 -0.35
CA GLN A 101 19.00 -14.89 0.98
C GLN A 101 19.37 -13.87 2.05
N ALA A 102 18.54 -13.77 3.08
CA ALA A 102 18.79 -13.00 4.29
C ALA A 102 18.67 -13.92 5.51
N ARG A 103 19.73 -13.96 6.34
CA ARG A 103 19.76 -14.77 7.58
C ARG A 103 20.48 -13.99 8.68
N HIS A 104 20.08 -14.24 9.92
CA HIS A 104 20.77 -13.75 11.10
C HIS A 104 21.73 -14.84 11.62
N ASP A 105 23.00 -14.53 11.84
CA ASP A 105 24.01 -15.50 12.26
C ASP A 105 24.26 -15.54 13.78
N GLY A 106 23.39 -14.88 14.54
CA GLY A 106 23.48 -14.71 15.98
C GLY A 106 24.10 -13.37 16.40
N GLN A 107 24.76 -12.64 15.48
CA GLN A 107 25.39 -11.35 15.73
C GLN A 107 25.01 -10.28 14.72
N THR A 108 24.86 -10.67 13.46
CA THR A 108 24.58 -9.78 12.34
C THR A 108 23.67 -10.43 11.31
N TRP A 109 23.03 -9.59 10.54
CA TRP A 109 22.37 -9.97 9.30
C TRP A 109 23.40 -10.22 8.22
N VAL A 110 23.27 -11.35 7.53
CA VAL A 110 24.08 -11.79 6.40
C VAL A 110 23.18 -11.86 5.19
N LEU A 111 23.45 -11.02 4.20
CA LEU A 111 22.64 -10.88 2.99
C LEU A 111 23.48 -11.37 1.80
N ASP A 112 23.06 -12.49 1.20
CA ASP A 112 23.66 -12.99 -0.03
C ASP A 112 22.97 -12.33 -1.22
N THR A 113 23.73 -11.57 -2.01
CA THR A 113 23.21 -10.73 -3.08
C THR A 113 23.57 -11.26 -4.47
N SER A 114 22.94 -10.69 -5.50
CA SER A 114 23.21 -11.08 -6.89
C SER A 114 24.51 -10.48 -7.45
N THR A 115 24.95 -9.33 -6.97
CA THR A 115 26.06 -8.54 -7.57
C THR A 115 27.12 -8.09 -6.58
N GLU A 116 26.76 -7.83 -5.31
CA GLU A 116 27.68 -7.31 -4.28
C GLU A 116 28.34 -8.42 -3.43
N GLY A 117 28.07 -9.70 -3.75
CA GLY A 117 28.47 -10.80 -2.88
C GLY A 117 27.70 -10.82 -1.57
N THR A 118 28.40 -11.00 -0.45
CA THR A 118 27.77 -11.04 0.88
C THR A 118 27.90 -9.69 1.59
N VAL A 119 26.77 -9.08 1.93
CA VAL A 119 26.68 -7.87 2.73
C VAL A 119 26.35 -8.22 4.18
N ARG A 120 27.03 -7.58 5.14
CA ARG A 120 26.77 -7.77 6.59
C ARG A 120 26.33 -6.48 7.23
N ALA A 121 25.27 -6.55 8.07
CA ALA A 121 24.78 -5.41 8.82
C ALA A 121 24.27 -5.83 10.22
N ARG A 122 24.33 -4.92 11.19
CA ARG A 122 23.80 -5.18 12.54
C ARG A 122 22.26 -5.21 12.52
N HIS A 123 21.66 -4.30 11.76
CA HIS A 123 20.21 -4.15 11.63
C HIS A 123 19.76 -4.31 10.19
N LEU A 124 18.52 -4.76 9.99
CA LEU A 124 17.91 -4.95 8.68
C LEU A 124 16.54 -4.29 8.62
N VAL A 125 16.33 -3.42 7.63
CA VAL A 125 15.01 -2.91 7.25
C VAL A 125 14.56 -3.64 5.98
N ALA A 126 13.51 -4.43 6.10
CA ALA A 126 12.88 -5.13 4.97
C ALA A 126 11.76 -4.26 4.37
N ALA A 127 12.14 -3.34 3.49
CA ALA A 127 11.24 -2.38 2.83
C ALA A 127 10.74 -2.88 1.46
N THR A 128 10.52 -4.19 1.34
CA THR A 128 10.12 -4.84 0.08
C THR A 128 8.63 -4.68 -0.28
N GLY A 129 7.88 -4.02 0.59
CA GLY A 129 6.44 -3.82 0.43
C GLY A 129 5.60 -5.05 0.76
N GLY A 130 4.38 -4.81 1.22
CA GLY A 130 3.43 -5.88 1.54
C GLY A 130 2.66 -6.40 0.31
N HIS A 131 2.59 -5.61 -0.75
CA HIS A 131 1.92 -5.94 -2.03
C HIS A 131 2.95 -6.10 -3.15
N ASN A 132 3.86 -7.05 -2.98
CA ASN A 132 5.03 -7.18 -3.87
C ASN A 132 4.92 -8.32 -4.89
N LYS A 133 3.83 -9.11 -4.87
CA LYS A 133 3.57 -10.20 -5.81
C LYS A 133 2.12 -10.19 -6.30
N PRO A 134 1.85 -9.83 -7.56
CA PRO A 134 0.51 -9.93 -8.13
C PRO A 134 -0.07 -11.32 -7.95
N TRP A 135 -1.35 -11.41 -7.58
CA TRP A 135 -2.00 -12.68 -7.35
C TRP A 135 -3.21 -12.88 -8.26
N THR A 136 -3.23 -14.03 -8.93
CA THR A 136 -4.34 -14.49 -9.74
C THR A 136 -4.88 -15.79 -9.12
N PRO A 137 -6.19 -15.90 -8.88
CA PRO A 137 -6.75 -17.12 -8.33
C PRO A 137 -6.59 -18.31 -9.28
N PRO A 138 -6.49 -19.53 -8.77
CA PRO A 138 -6.55 -20.72 -9.60
C PRO A 138 -7.94 -20.80 -10.25
N VAL A 139 -7.97 -21.16 -11.54
CA VAL A 139 -9.19 -21.45 -12.31
C VAL A 139 -9.11 -22.91 -12.75
N ALA A 140 -10.18 -23.66 -12.55
CA ALA A 140 -10.17 -25.09 -12.73
C ALA A 140 -9.88 -25.51 -14.20
N THR A 141 -10.40 -24.75 -15.15
CA THR A 141 -10.21 -25.02 -16.60
C THR A 141 -9.78 -23.77 -17.33
N ARG A 142 -8.67 -23.85 -18.09
CA ARG A 142 -8.17 -22.81 -18.98
C ARG A 142 -7.70 -23.46 -20.29
N ASP A 143 -8.16 -22.93 -21.43
CA ASP A 143 -7.73 -23.41 -22.75
C ASP A 143 -6.91 -22.36 -23.55
N GLY A 144 -6.72 -21.17 -22.97
CA GLY A 144 -5.99 -20.08 -23.59
C GLY A 144 -6.79 -19.28 -24.65
N SER A 145 -8.08 -19.56 -24.80
CA SER A 145 -8.94 -18.84 -25.75
C SER A 145 -9.36 -17.45 -25.27
N VAL A 146 -9.21 -17.17 -23.97
CA VAL A 146 -9.49 -15.87 -23.33
C VAL A 146 -8.16 -15.27 -22.86
N ALA A 147 -7.89 -14.01 -23.21
CA ALA A 147 -6.72 -13.31 -22.74
C ALA A 147 -6.87 -12.97 -21.22
N GLU A 148 -5.77 -13.06 -20.49
CA GLU A 148 -5.75 -12.78 -19.06
C GLU A 148 -4.70 -11.73 -18.73
N CYS A 149 -5.05 -10.74 -17.89
CA CYS A 149 -4.15 -9.68 -17.48
C CYS A 149 -4.41 -9.33 -16.00
N HIS A 150 -3.35 -9.26 -15.17
CA HIS A 150 -3.49 -8.68 -13.84
C HIS A 150 -3.57 -7.15 -13.92
N SER A 151 -4.28 -6.50 -12.99
CA SER A 151 -4.46 -5.04 -12.96
C SER A 151 -3.16 -4.24 -13.09
N SER A 152 -2.07 -4.73 -12.53
CA SER A 152 -0.74 -4.10 -12.62
C SER A 152 -0.09 -4.20 -14.00
N ALA A 153 -0.57 -5.08 -14.86
CA ALA A 153 0.03 -5.34 -16.17
C ALA A 153 -0.72 -4.69 -17.35
N LEU A 154 -1.91 -4.12 -17.12
CA LEU A 154 -2.66 -3.39 -18.15
C LEU A 154 -1.97 -2.04 -18.42
N ARG A 155 -1.08 -1.98 -19.40
CA ARG A 155 -0.32 -0.78 -19.74
C ARG A 155 -1.13 0.22 -20.56
N GLU A 156 -1.85 -0.28 -21.55
CA GLU A 156 -2.60 0.49 -22.54
C GLU A 156 -4.10 0.17 -22.47
N PRO A 157 -4.88 0.91 -21.65
CA PRO A 157 -6.32 0.64 -21.53
C PRO A 157 -7.09 0.79 -22.86
N SER A 158 -6.55 1.51 -23.84
CA SER A 158 -7.11 1.59 -25.19
C SER A 158 -7.25 0.24 -25.88
N GLU A 159 -6.50 -0.80 -25.47
CA GLU A 159 -6.62 -2.16 -25.94
C GLU A 159 -7.98 -2.80 -25.60
N LEU A 160 -8.71 -2.22 -24.64
CA LEU A 160 -10.04 -2.67 -24.23
C LEU A 160 -11.14 -2.23 -25.19
N ALA A 161 -10.86 -1.32 -26.14
CA ALA A 161 -11.83 -0.80 -27.07
C ALA A 161 -12.48 -1.92 -27.89
N GLY A 162 -13.82 -1.97 -27.87
CA GLY A 162 -14.61 -2.98 -28.59
C GLY A 162 -14.51 -4.40 -28.04
N ARG A 163 -13.78 -4.63 -26.94
CA ARG A 163 -13.65 -5.95 -26.31
C ARG A 163 -14.76 -6.24 -25.31
N ARG A 164 -15.07 -7.54 -25.15
CA ARG A 164 -15.89 -8.06 -24.06
C ARG A 164 -14.96 -8.34 -22.88
N VAL A 165 -15.10 -7.57 -21.83
CA VAL A 165 -14.17 -7.55 -20.69
C VAL A 165 -14.83 -8.12 -19.43
N LEU A 166 -14.15 -9.03 -18.76
CA LEU A 166 -14.51 -9.49 -17.42
C LEU A 166 -13.53 -8.89 -16.39
N VAL A 167 -14.02 -8.04 -15.51
CA VAL A 167 -13.26 -7.54 -14.34
C VAL A 167 -13.55 -8.42 -13.13
N VAL A 168 -12.50 -8.97 -12.53
CA VAL A 168 -12.62 -9.86 -11.36
C VAL A 168 -12.02 -9.22 -10.11
N GLY A 169 -12.86 -8.98 -9.11
CA GLY A 169 -12.46 -8.41 -7.82
C GLY A 169 -13.42 -7.37 -7.29
N GLY A 170 -13.36 -7.08 -5.99
CA GLY A 170 -14.26 -6.13 -5.31
C GLY A 170 -13.52 -4.98 -4.59
N GLY A 171 -12.25 -4.74 -4.93
CA GLY A 171 -11.41 -3.70 -4.33
C GLY A 171 -11.18 -2.49 -5.25
N ALA A 172 -10.29 -1.59 -4.82
CA ALA A 172 -9.98 -0.34 -5.52
C ALA A 172 -9.55 -0.57 -6.99
N SER A 173 -8.67 -1.56 -7.24
CA SER A 173 -8.23 -1.89 -8.59
C SER A 173 -9.36 -2.37 -9.51
N ALA A 174 -10.40 -3.02 -8.96
CA ALA A 174 -11.56 -3.39 -9.76
C ALA A 174 -12.31 -2.15 -10.22
N LEU A 175 -12.53 -1.17 -9.34
CA LEU A 175 -13.17 0.08 -9.72
C LEU A 175 -12.34 0.85 -10.76
N ASP A 176 -10.99 0.86 -10.63
CA ASP A 176 -10.11 1.45 -11.64
C ASP A 176 -10.30 0.78 -13.01
N LEU A 177 -10.31 -0.55 -13.05
CA LEU A 177 -10.44 -1.30 -14.31
C LEU A 177 -11.82 -1.16 -14.94
N LEU A 178 -12.89 -1.10 -14.15
CA LEU A 178 -14.25 -0.82 -14.63
C LEU A 178 -14.30 0.59 -15.25
N ASP A 179 -13.72 1.58 -14.58
CA ASP A 179 -13.65 2.96 -15.07
C ASP A 179 -12.87 3.03 -16.39
N GLN A 180 -11.69 2.36 -16.48
CA GLN A 180 -10.90 2.28 -17.70
C GLN A 180 -11.65 1.56 -18.84
N SER A 181 -12.35 0.47 -18.52
CA SER A 181 -13.14 -0.26 -19.51
C SER A 181 -14.24 0.60 -20.15
N LEU A 182 -14.91 1.43 -19.33
CA LEU A 182 -15.91 2.38 -19.80
C LEU A 182 -15.29 3.53 -20.59
N LEU A 183 -14.22 4.13 -20.07
CA LEU A 183 -13.52 5.25 -20.72
C LEU A 183 -12.97 4.88 -22.10
N HIS A 184 -12.58 3.63 -22.27
CA HIS A 184 -12.04 3.12 -23.52
C HIS A 184 -13.05 2.31 -24.35
N HIS A 185 -14.35 2.45 -24.07
CA HIS A 185 -15.45 1.93 -24.86
C HIS A 185 -15.36 0.40 -25.09
N ALA A 186 -15.14 -0.37 -24.01
CA ALA A 186 -15.32 -1.81 -24.06
C ALA A 186 -16.75 -2.15 -24.54
N ALA A 187 -16.89 -3.15 -25.42
CA ALA A 187 -18.19 -3.47 -26.02
C ALA A 187 -19.16 -4.11 -25.02
N HIS A 188 -18.64 -4.83 -24.05
CA HIS A 188 -19.41 -5.44 -22.96
C HIS A 188 -18.54 -5.54 -21.71
N ILE A 189 -19.09 -5.23 -20.55
CA ILE A 189 -18.36 -5.25 -19.28
C ILE A 189 -19.11 -6.13 -18.29
N VAL A 190 -18.46 -7.21 -17.88
CA VAL A 190 -18.91 -8.10 -16.81
C VAL A 190 -18.05 -7.85 -15.59
N TRP A 191 -18.66 -7.72 -14.44
CA TRP A 191 -17.97 -7.55 -13.16
C TRP A 191 -18.30 -8.71 -12.21
N ALA A 192 -17.32 -9.56 -11.92
CA ALA A 192 -17.44 -10.67 -10.99
C ALA A 192 -16.71 -10.37 -9.68
N TYR A 193 -17.38 -10.57 -8.55
CA TYR A 193 -16.81 -10.36 -7.23
C TYR A 193 -17.39 -11.32 -6.18
N ARG A 194 -16.57 -11.77 -5.23
CA ARG A 194 -17.02 -12.56 -4.06
C ARG A 194 -17.67 -11.67 -3.01
N SER A 195 -17.01 -10.54 -2.73
CA SER A 195 -17.45 -9.53 -1.78
C SER A 195 -16.95 -8.16 -2.23
N LEU A 196 -17.72 -7.14 -1.93
CA LEU A 196 -17.33 -5.76 -2.14
C LEU A 196 -16.62 -5.22 -0.89
N ARG A 197 -15.71 -4.28 -1.10
CA ARG A 197 -15.09 -3.49 -0.03
C ARG A 197 -15.78 -2.13 0.04
N TRP A 198 -15.72 -1.50 1.22
CA TRP A 198 -16.27 -0.18 1.42
C TRP A 198 -15.53 0.85 0.56
N PHE A 199 -16.28 1.67 -0.15
CA PHE A 199 -15.76 2.81 -0.90
C PHE A 199 -16.65 4.04 -0.69
N THR A 200 -16.06 5.22 -0.84
CA THR A 200 -16.80 6.46 -0.80
C THR A 200 -17.31 6.78 -2.21
N PRO A 201 -18.63 6.97 -2.42
CA PRO A 201 -19.19 7.34 -3.72
C PRO A 201 -18.83 8.79 -4.08
N THR A 202 -17.56 9.05 -4.32
CA THR A 202 -17.05 10.38 -4.70
C THR A 202 -16.10 10.27 -5.89
N ASN A 203 -15.93 11.39 -6.59
CA ASN A 203 -14.87 11.48 -7.57
C ASN A 203 -13.54 11.71 -6.86
N LYS A 204 -12.62 10.77 -6.94
CA LYS A 204 -11.25 10.82 -6.44
C LYS A 204 -10.52 12.13 -6.82
N ARG A 205 -10.72 12.62 -8.04
CA ARG A 205 -10.06 13.84 -8.55
C ARG A 205 -10.57 15.15 -7.95
N LYS A 206 -11.66 15.11 -7.22
CA LYS A 206 -12.25 16.26 -6.52
C LYS A 206 -11.96 16.27 -5.02
N ALA A 207 -11.14 15.36 -4.52
CA ALA A 207 -10.70 15.42 -3.13
C ALA A 207 -9.91 16.72 -2.92
N VAL A 208 -10.37 17.53 -1.98
CA VAL A 208 -9.70 18.79 -1.63
C VAL A 208 -8.47 18.48 -0.79
N ALA A 209 -7.37 19.19 -1.06
CA ALA A 209 -6.17 19.13 -0.23
C ALA A 209 -6.51 19.43 1.23
N GLY A 210 -5.97 18.64 2.17
CA GLY A 210 -6.23 18.82 3.59
C GLY A 210 -7.63 18.43 4.05
N SER A 211 -8.48 17.87 3.18
CA SER A 211 -9.75 17.29 3.61
C SER A 211 -9.46 16.13 4.56
N VAL A 212 -9.50 16.44 5.85
CA VAL A 212 -9.26 15.46 6.89
C VAL A 212 -10.31 14.38 6.75
N ARG A 213 -9.82 13.18 6.63
CA ARG A 213 -10.65 12.01 6.63
C ARG A 213 -11.53 12.04 7.87
N PRO A 214 -12.82 11.70 7.75
CA PRO A 214 -13.73 11.69 8.89
C PRO A 214 -13.14 10.97 10.10
N VAL A 215 -12.39 9.89 9.85
CA VAL A 215 -11.71 9.10 10.87
C VAL A 215 -10.66 9.92 11.64
N ALA A 216 -9.79 10.67 10.95
CA ALA A 216 -8.77 11.48 11.61
C ALA A 216 -9.38 12.58 12.51
N ARG A 217 -10.48 13.18 12.06
CA ARG A 217 -11.24 14.15 12.86
C ARG A 217 -11.78 13.53 14.14
N LEU A 218 -12.45 12.37 14.02
CA LEU A 218 -13.02 11.68 15.17
C LEU A 218 -11.94 11.25 16.17
N GLN A 219 -10.79 10.81 15.67
CA GLN A 219 -9.65 10.47 16.53
C GLN A 219 -9.06 11.69 17.22
N ALA A 220 -8.87 12.80 16.51
CA ALA A 220 -8.38 14.06 17.12
C ALA A 220 -9.33 14.57 18.22
N GLN A 221 -10.62 14.26 18.12
CA GLN A 221 -11.63 14.55 19.13
C GLN A 221 -11.68 13.51 20.27
N GLY A 222 -10.84 12.48 20.24
CA GLY A 222 -10.85 11.41 21.25
C GLY A 222 -12.06 10.49 21.19
N VAL A 223 -12.78 10.44 20.07
CA VAL A 223 -13.97 9.58 19.91
C VAL A 223 -13.54 8.11 19.93
N PRO A 224 -14.13 7.24 20.77
CA PRO A 224 -13.80 5.81 20.80
C PRO A 224 -14.06 5.13 19.44
N LEU A 225 -13.22 4.14 19.08
CA LEU A 225 -13.25 3.44 17.80
C LEU A 225 -14.65 2.90 17.44
N GLU A 226 -15.37 2.38 18.42
CA GLU A 226 -16.73 1.87 18.21
C GLU A 226 -17.67 2.97 17.69
N ARG A 227 -17.60 4.16 18.30
CA ARG A 227 -18.37 5.33 17.87
C ARG A 227 -17.90 5.88 16.53
N GLN A 228 -16.60 5.81 16.25
CA GLN A 228 -16.08 6.15 14.91
C GLN A 228 -16.65 5.22 13.86
N ASN A 229 -16.69 3.92 14.11
CA ASN A 229 -17.29 2.92 13.23
C ASN A 229 -18.76 3.21 12.95
N GLU A 230 -19.55 3.55 13.98
CA GLU A 230 -20.96 3.89 13.83
C GLU A 230 -21.17 5.13 12.95
N GLN A 231 -20.42 6.20 13.22
CA GLN A 231 -20.57 7.48 12.50
C GLN A 231 -20.16 7.36 11.03
N VAL A 232 -18.98 6.76 10.75
CA VAL A 232 -18.50 6.59 9.38
C VAL A 232 -19.39 5.65 8.59
N ARG A 233 -19.91 4.60 9.21
CA ARG A 233 -20.89 3.68 8.59
C ARG A 233 -22.18 4.39 8.23
N ALA A 234 -22.72 5.21 9.13
CA ALA A 234 -23.92 5.98 8.89
C ALA A 234 -23.75 6.98 7.74
N ASP A 235 -22.63 7.70 7.70
CA ASP A 235 -22.29 8.61 6.59
C ASP A 235 -22.18 7.88 5.25
N LEU A 236 -21.45 6.78 5.22
CA LEU A 236 -21.33 5.97 4.00
C LEU A 236 -22.70 5.42 3.55
N ALA A 237 -23.50 4.88 4.45
CA ALA A 237 -24.83 4.37 4.12
C ALA A 237 -25.73 5.47 3.53
N ALA A 238 -25.70 6.68 4.10
CA ALA A 238 -26.44 7.82 3.57
C ALA A 238 -25.97 8.20 2.15
N ARG A 239 -24.66 8.14 1.87
CA ARG A 239 -24.10 8.40 0.53
C ARG A 239 -24.48 7.31 -0.47
N TYR A 240 -24.38 6.03 -0.09
CA TYR A 240 -24.85 4.93 -0.94
C TYR A 240 -26.32 5.10 -1.31
N HIS A 241 -27.16 5.50 -0.33
CA HIS A 241 -28.58 5.78 -0.57
C HIS A 241 -28.77 6.97 -1.52
N HIS A 242 -28.08 8.09 -1.26
CA HIS A 242 -28.20 9.30 -2.05
C HIS A 242 -27.85 9.08 -3.54
N PHE A 243 -26.87 8.22 -3.81
CA PHE A 243 -26.43 7.90 -5.18
C PHE A 243 -27.09 6.65 -5.78
N GLY A 244 -28.07 6.05 -5.11
CA GLY A 244 -28.73 4.85 -5.61
C GLY A 244 -27.84 3.61 -5.68
N LEU A 245 -26.82 3.55 -4.82
CA LEU A 245 -25.76 2.52 -4.85
C LEU A 245 -25.92 1.47 -3.74
N GLN A 246 -27.07 1.34 -3.13
CA GLN A 246 -27.32 0.43 -1.99
C GLN A 246 -26.95 -1.02 -2.34
N ALA A 247 -27.16 -1.42 -3.60
CA ALA A 247 -26.80 -2.76 -4.09
C ALA A 247 -25.29 -3.03 -4.11
N LEU A 248 -24.44 -1.99 -3.97
CA LEU A 248 -23.00 -2.10 -3.88
C LEU A 248 -22.49 -1.93 -2.43
N GLN A 249 -23.35 -1.72 -1.48
CA GLN A 249 -22.97 -1.64 -0.08
C GLN A 249 -22.49 -3.01 0.39
N PRO A 250 -21.29 -3.11 1.00
CA PRO A 250 -20.82 -4.37 1.56
C PRO A 250 -21.76 -4.92 2.63
N GLU A 251 -21.98 -6.22 2.62
CA GLU A 251 -22.84 -6.90 3.62
C GLU A 251 -22.22 -6.85 5.02
N ARG A 252 -20.88 -6.98 5.09
CA ARG A 252 -20.17 -6.91 6.37
C ARG A 252 -20.13 -5.47 6.86
N PRO A 253 -20.50 -5.21 8.12
CA PRO A 253 -20.36 -3.88 8.71
C PRO A 253 -18.93 -3.35 8.60
N LEU A 254 -18.79 -2.04 8.40
CA LEU A 254 -17.52 -1.37 8.40
C LEU A 254 -16.82 -1.54 9.76
N ASP A 255 -15.58 -1.93 9.72
CA ASP A 255 -14.66 -1.95 10.85
C ASP A 255 -13.39 -1.17 10.47
N LEU A 256 -13.24 0.04 10.98
CA LEU A 256 -12.10 0.91 10.69
C LEU A 256 -10.76 0.33 11.16
N ALA A 257 -10.78 -0.61 12.11
CA ALA A 257 -9.57 -1.34 12.51
C ALA A 257 -9.14 -2.41 11.49
N ALA A 258 -10.03 -2.80 10.58
CA ALA A 258 -9.79 -3.89 9.61
C ALA A 258 -10.04 -3.50 8.16
N ASP A 259 -10.83 -2.46 7.91
CA ASP A 259 -11.25 -2.06 6.56
C ASP A 259 -10.54 -0.80 6.08
N GLN A 260 -10.21 -0.84 4.81
CA GLN A 260 -9.85 0.34 4.05
C GLN A 260 -11.07 0.85 3.30
N VAL A 261 -11.36 2.15 3.44
CA VAL A 261 -12.35 2.86 2.63
C VAL A 261 -11.61 3.63 1.54
N PHE A 262 -11.86 3.32 0.29
CA PHE A 262 -11.22 3.98 -0.84
C PHE A 262 -12.23 4.81 -1.64
N PRO A 263 -11.80 5.80 -2.44
CA PRO A 263 -12.70 6.60 -3.25
C PRO A 263 -13.28 5.79 -4.41
N GLY A 264 -14.53 6.07 -4.77
CA GLY A 264 -15.17 5.57 -5.99
C GLY A 264 -14.54 6.13 -7.26
N ARG A 265 -15.11 5.78 -8.41
CA ARG A 265 -14.69 6.28 -9.72
C ARG A 265 -15.91 6.87 -10.43
N ALA A 266 -15.74 8.10 -10.91
CA ALA A 266 -16.87 8.88 -11.43
C ALA A 266 -17.53 8.24 -12.64
N THR A 267 -16.74 7.82 -13.62
CA THR A 267 -17.27 7.22 -14.85
C THR A 267 -17.99 5.91 -14.56
N MET A 268 -17.37 5.05 -13.74
CA MET A 268 -17.96 3.78 -13.33
C MET A 268 -19.29 3.99 -12.57
N LEU A 269 -19.34 4.95 -11.64
CA LEU A 269 -20.56 5.23 -10.88
C LEU A 269 -21.67 5.79 -11.76
N ALA A 270 -21.34 6.70 -12.70
CA ALA A 270 -22.29 7.28 -13.63
C ALA A 270 -22.85 6.26 -14.65
N ALA A 271 -22.09 5.26 -15.00
CA ALA A 271 -22.43 4.27 -16.02
C ALA A 271 -22.66 2.86 -15.44
N LEU A 272 -22.97 2.75 -14.15
CA LEU A 272 -23.11 1.47 -13.45
C LEU A 272 -24.14 0.52 -14.09
N ALA A 273 -25.19 1.06 -14.73
CA ALA A 273 -26.20 0.28 -15.43
C ALA A 273 -25.66 -0.42 -16.69
N GLN A 274 -24.50 -0.01 -17.21
CA GLN A 274 -23.84 -0.64 -18.36
C GLN A 274 -22.95 -1.82 -17.96
N ILE A 275 -22.78 -2.08 -16.68
CA ILE A 275 -21.94 -3.14 -16.13
C ILE A 275 -22.83 -4.29 -15.69
N ASP A 276 -22.61 -5.46 -16.31
CA ASP A 276 -23.25 -6.71 -15.92
C ASP A 276 -22.56 -7.26 -14.66
N ARG A 277 -23.28 -7.36 -13.53
CA ARG A 277 -22.71 -7.61 -12.20
C ARG A 277 -23.07 -8.99 -11.68
N HIS A 278 -22.05 -9.76 -11.31
CA HIS A 278 -22.19 -11.11 -10.80
C HIS A 278 -21.47 -11.29 -9.47
N ARG A 279 -22.15 -11.90 -8.52
CA ARG A 279 -21.52 -12.32 -7.28
C ARG A 279 -21.06 -13.75 -7.41
N GLY A 280 -19.76 -13.92 -7.69
CA GLY A 280 -19.21 -15.24 -7.95
C GLY A 280 -17.72 -15.22 -8.21
N GLU A 281 -17.16 -16.40 -8.41
CA GLU A 281 -15.78 -16.65 -8.80
C GLU A 281 -15.74 -17.17 -10.23
N VAL A 282 -14.64 -16.95 -10.92
CA VAL A 282 -14.37 -17.57 -12.23
C VAL A 282 -14.01 -19.02 -12.01
N VAL A 283 -14.79 -19.93 -12.57
CA VAL A 283 -14.57 -21.39 -12.46
C VAL A 283 -13.98 -21.99 -13.72
N ALA A 284 -14.25 -21.41 -14.91
CA ALA A 284 -13.64 -21.85 -16.15
C ALA A 284 -13.45 -20.69 -17.13
N LEU A 285 -12.38 -20.77 -17.93
CA LEU A 285 -12.07 -19.89 -19.08
C LEU A 285 -11.78 -20.79 -20.27
N GLN A 286 -12.77 -20.94 -21.16
CA GLN A 286 -12.65 -21.84 -22.32
C GLN A 286 -13.60 -21.44 -23.45
N ASN A 287 -13.20 -21.73 -24.68
CA ASN A 287 -14.00 -21.47 -25.89
C ASN A 287 -14.44 -20.00 -26.02
N GLY A 288 -13.60 -19.05 -25.61
CA GLY A 288 -13.92 -17.61 -25.60
C GLY A 288 -15.01 -17.23 -24.59
N GLN A 289 -15.19 -18.00 -23.53
CA GLN A 289 -16.19 -17.79 -22.49
C GLN A 289 -15.60 -17.87 -21.10
N ALA A 290 -16.20 -17.14 -20.17
CA ALA A 290 -15.98 -17.28 -18.72
C ALA A 290 -17.22 -17.85 -18.07
N ALA A 291 -17.08 -18.96 -17.36
CA ALA A 291 -18.11 -19.50 -16.48
C ALA A 291 -17.87 -19.05 -15.04
N LEU A 292 -18.94 -18.59 -14.38
CA LEU A 292 -18.92 -18.11 -13.00
C LEU A 292 -19.57 -19.11 -12.05
N SER A 293 -19.24 -19.03 -10.78
CA SER A 293 -19.74 -19.93 -9.74
C SER A 293 -21.24 -19.74 -9.42
N ASP A 294 -21.88 -18.67 -9.90
CA ASP A 294 -23.32 -18.44 -9.82
C ASP A 294 -24.08 -19.18 -10.94
N GLY A 295 -23.38 -19.93 -11.80
CA GLY A 295 -23.90 -20.70 -12.92
C GLY A 295 -23.99 -19.91 -14.22
N SER A 296 -23.70 -18.63 -14.24
CA SER A 296 -23.71 -17.80 -15.45
C SER A 296 -22.48 -18.07 -16.32
N THR A 297 -22.64 -17.84 -17.64
CA THR A 297 -21.58 -17.96 -18.63
C THR A 297 -21.62 -16.76 -19.58
N HIS A 298 -20.47 -16.13 -19.78
CA HIS A 298 -20.35 -14.90 -20.57
C HIS A 298 -19.30 -15.07 -21.65
N ALA A 299 -19.62 -14.62 -22.86
CA ALA A 299 -18.64 -14.51 -23.94
C ALA A 299 -17.65 -13.38 -23.62
N ILE A 300 -16.37 -13.70 -23.46
CA ILE A 300 -15.33 -12.79 -22.98
C ILE A 300 -14.09 -12.89 -23.86
N ASP A 301 -13.50 -11.74 -24.20
CA ASP A 301 -12.24 -11.64 -24.93
C ASP A 301 -11.05 -11.49 -23.96
N THR A 302 -11.27 -10.80 -22.83
CA THR A 302 -10.20 -10.49 -21.88
C THR A 302 -10.70 -10.51 -20.43
N VAL A 303 -9.98 -11.20 -19.56
CA VAL A 303 -10.16 -11.13 -18.09
C VAL A 303 -9.13 -10.20 -17.48
N LEU A 304 -9.59 -9.23 -16.69
CA LEU A 304 -8.79 -8.32 -15.90
C LEU A 304 -8.85 -8.73 -14.42
N TRP A 305 -7.76 -9.28 -13.93
CA TRP A 305 -7.64 -9.73 -12.55
C TRP A 305 -7.33 -8.57 -11.61
N ALA A 306 -8.33 -8.06 -10.92
CA ALA A 306 -8.22 -7.08 -9.83
C ALA A 306 -8.22 -7.78 -8.46
N THR A 307 -7.52 -8.90 -8.38
CA THR A 307 -7.56 -9.83 -7.24
C THR A 307 -6.48 -9.56 -6.20
N GLY A 308 -5.75 -8.45 -6.40
CA GLY A 308 -4.78 -7.94 -5.43
C GLY A 308 -3.42 -8.65 -5.48
N TYR A 309 -2.73 -8.60 -4.35
CA TYR A 309 -1.34 -9.03 -4.24
C TYR A 309 -1.16 -9.95 -3.05
N ARG A 310 -0.08 -10.71 -3.07
CA ARG A 310 0.47 -11.42 -1.91
C ARG A 310 1.77 -10.77 -1.45
N THR A 311 2.09 -11.01 -0.19
CA THR A 311 3.41 -10.70 0.36
C THR A 311 4.35 -11.86 0.02
N ASP A 312 5.51 -11.56 -0.54
CA ASP A 312 6.55 -12.55 -0.82
C ASP A 312 7.83 -12.15 -0.07
N LEU A 313 8.18 -12.96 0.92
CA LEU A 313 9.37 -12.84 1.76
C LEU A 313 10.27 -14.07 1.62
N GLY A 314 10.18 -14.80 0.50
CA GLY A 314 10.91 -16.03 0.25
C GLY A 314 12.44 -15.92 0.27
N TYR A 315 12.97 -14.70 0.35
CA TYR A 315 14.40 -14.47 0.53
C TYR A 315 14.88 -14.61 1.98
N PHE A 316 14.02 -14.69 2.98
CA PHE A 316 14.43 -15.00 4.36
C PHE A 316 14.74 -16.48 4.52
N ALA A 317 15.85 -16.77 5.18
CA ALA A 317 16.21 -18.15 5.56
C ALA A 317 15.30 -18.69 6.66
N ASN A 318 14.71 -17.83 7.49
CA ASN A 318 13.73 -18.21 8.50
C ASN A 318 12.43 -18.68 7.83
N PRO A 319 12.04 -19.98 7.98
CA PRO A 319 10.89 -20.51 7.28
C PRO A 319 9.56 -19.90 7.72
N ALA A 320 9.47 -19.39 8.94
CA ALA A 320 8.26 -18.74 9.44
C ALA A 320 8.03 -17.39 8.75
N LEU A 321 9.08 -16.64 8.40
CA LEU A 321 9.00 -15.42 7.62
C LEU A 321 8.80 -15.71 6.13
N ALA A 322 9.54 -16.69 5.59
CA ALA A 322 9.45 -17.07 4.18
C ALA A 322 8.06 -17.59 3.78
N ALA A 323 7.32 -18.17 4.71
CA ALA A 323 5.97 -18.69 4.50
C ALA A 323 4.87 -17.61 4.53
N VAL A 324 5.18 -16.37 4.92
CA VAL A 324 4.20 -15.27 4.99
C VAL A 324 3.69 -14.95 3.59
N THR A 325 2.36 -14.92 3.44
CA THR A 325 1.71 -14.63 2.15
C THR A 325 0.80 -13.40 2.16
N GLY A 326 0.63 -12.78 3.32
CA GLY A 326 -0.27 -11.63 3.48
C GLY A 326 0.19 -10.62 4.51
N VAL A 327 -0.15 -9.35 4.29
CA VAL A 327 0.20 -8.24 5.18
C VAL A 327 -0.34 -8.43 6.60
N ASN A 328 -1.55 -8.94 6.74
CA ASN A 328 -2.14 -9.19 8.07
C ASN A 328 -1.38 -10.27 8.85
N GLU A 329 -0.90 -11.29 8.15
CA GLU A 329 -0.06 -12.34 8.74
C GLU A 329 1.28 -11.77 9.17
N LEU A 330 1.91 -10.94 8.33
CA LEU A 330 3.15 -10.24 8.66
C LEU A 330 2.96 -9.29 9.85
N SER A 331 1.86 -8.54 9.88
CA SER A 331 1.54 -7.63 10.98
C SER A 331 1.43 -8.35 12.33
N ALA A 332 0.87 -9.56 12.34
CA ALA A 332 0.80 -10.36 13.55
C ALA A 332 2.16 -10.86 14.08
N ARG A 333 3.22 -10.76 13.23
CA ARG A 333 4.61 -11.12 13.57
C ARG A 333 5.47 -9.89 13.91
N CYS A 334 4.86 -8.72 14.05
CA CYS A 334 5.55 -7.48 14.37
C CYS A 334 5.13 -6.95 15.73
N GLY A 335 6.09 -6.41 16.44
CA GLY A 335 5.91 -5.62 17.65
C GLY A 335 6.04 -4.12 17.37
N CYS A 336 6.37 -3.38 18.40
CA CYS A 336 6.58 -1.94 18.36
C CYS A 336 7.49 -1.52 17.19
N ILE A 337 7.13 -0.42 16.52
CA ILE A 337 7.82 0.12 15.34
C ILE A 337 8.06 -0.90 14.23
N PHE A 338 7.14 -1.83 14.11
CA PHE A 338 7.23 -2.89 13.10
C PHE A 338 8.49 -3.75 13.21
N ARG A 339 8.99 -3.96 14.43
CA ARG A 339 10.06 -4.89 14.72
C ARG A 339 9.55 -6.32 14.59
N SER A 340 10.34 -7.18 13.97
CA SER A 340 10.05 -8.60 13.94
C SER A 340 10.02 -9.21 15.35
N LEU A 341 9.06 -10.08 15.61
CA LEU A 341 9.03 -10.93 16.79
C LEU A 341 9.78 -12.26 16.56
N ASP A 342 10.05 -12.61 15.30
CA ASP A 342 10.68 -13.88 14.90
C ASP A 342 12.21 -13.77 14.81
N GLU A 343 12.75 -12.57 14.49
CA GLU A 343 14.17 -12.34 14.26
C GLU A 343 14.64 -11.05 14.92
N PRO A 344 15.84 -11.01 15.50
CA PRO A 344 16.39 -9.82 16.12
C PRO A 344 16.74 -8.76 15.08
N ASP A 345 16.65 -7.50 15.47
CA ASP A 345 17.12 -6.34 14.71
C ASP A 345 16.59 -6.26 13.26
N LEU A 346 15.37 -6.78 13.06
CA LEU A 346 14.64 -6.77 11.80
C LEU A 346 13.40 -5.89 11.90
N TYR A 347 13.20 -5.05 10.89
CA TYR A 347 12.09 -4.10 10.82
C TYR A 347 11.34 -4.19 9.49
N PHE A 348 9.99 -4.16 9.56
CA PHE A 348 9.08 -4.20 8.41
C PHE A 348 8.28 -2.90 8.33
N PRO A 349 8.80 -1.82 7.73
CA PRO A 349 8.08 -0.54 7.68
C PRO A 349 6.82 -0.66 6.82
N GLY A 350 5.74 -0.05 7.30
CA GLY A 350 4.46 0.02 6.59
C GLY A 350 3.52 -1.15 6.81
N VAL A 351 3.90 -2.15 7.58
CA VAL A 351 3.03 -3.28 7.91
C VAL A 351 1.88 -2.79 8.81
N GLY A 352 0.65 -3.05 8.40
CA GLY A 352 -0.55 -2.65 9.16
C GLY A 352 -0.99 -1.18 8.99
N LEU A 353 -0.31 -0.38 8.15
CA LEU A 353 -0.66 1.02 7.87
C LEU A 353 -1.46 1.20 6.57
N GLU A 354 -2.08 0.17 6.07
CA GLU A 354 -2.83 0.26 4.83
C GLU A 354 -4.07 1.16 4.96
N GLY A 355 -4.22 2.06 3.99
CA GLY A 355 -5.45 2.81 3.79
C GLY A 355 -5.58 4.15 4.50
N PHE A 356 -4.59 4.59 5.22
CA PHE A 356 -4.66 5.85 5.94
C PHE A 356 -3.63 6.85 5.43
N GLY A 357 -3.88 7.47 4.28
CA GLY A 357 -3.21 8.63 3.67
C GLY A 357 -1.79 8.95 4.13
N ALA A 358 -1.21 10.03 3.64
CA ALA A 358 0.11 10.51 4.07
C ALA A 358 1.15 9.39 4.25
N THR A 359 1.21 8.44 3.30
CA THR A 359 2.08 7.26 3.36
C THR A 359 3.54 7.63 3.59
N SER A 360 4.04 8.65 2.88
CA SER A 360 5.39 9.15 3.01
C SER A 360 5.68 9.71 4.41
N TRP A 361 4.72 10.40 4.98
CA TRP A 361 4.83 10.93 6.34
C TRP A 361 4.87 9.83 7.40
N ASN A 362 4.00 8.83 7.29
CA ASN A 362 4.02 7.66 8.18
C ASN A 362 5.38 6.95 8.13
N PHE A 363 5.95 6.78 6.94
CA PHE A 363 7.29 6.19 6.81
C PHE A 363 8.38 7.08 7.41
N ALA A 364 8.25 8.39 7.35
CA ALA A 364 9.22 9.31 7.96
C ALA A 364 9.22 9.20 9.48
N ILE A 365 8.03 9.10 10.12
CA ILE A 365 7.92 8.90 11.56
C ILE A 365 8.54 7.56 11.97
N MET A 366 8.16 6.47 11.29
CA MET A 366 8.73 5.15 11.57
C MET A 366 10.24 5.13 11.42
N ALA A 367 10.76 5.70 10.33
CA ALA A 367 12.19 5.76 10.09
C ALA A 367 12.93 6.51 11.21
N ARG A 368 12.43 7.67 11.63
CA ARG A 368 13.02 8.42 12.73
C ARG A 368 13.07 7.59 14.01
N SER A 369 11.96 6.96 14.38
CA SER A 369 11.89 6.13 15.60
C SER A 369 12.81 4.90 15.52
N ILE A 370 12.88 4.22 14.35
CA ILE A 370 13.82 3.12 14.16
C ILE A 370 15.26 3.60 14.29
N MET A 371 15.62 4.74 13.69
CA MET A 371 16.98 5.27 13.77
C MET A 371 17.35 5.68 15.21
N SER A 372 16.44 6.30 15.96
CA SER A 372 16.65 6.62 17.37
C SER A 372 16.86 5.35 18.21
N HIS A 373 16.15 4.29 17.93
CA HIS A 373 16.34 3.00 18.59
C HIS A 373 17.72 2.40 18.27
N ILE A 374 18.10 2.36 16.99
CA ILE A 374 19.41 1.87 16.56
C ILE A 374 20.56 2.69 17.16
N ALA A 375 20.38 3.99 17.28
CA ALA A 375 21.36 4.89 17.90
C ALA A 375 21.39 4.80 19.44
N GLY A 376 20.46 4.04 20.06
CA GLY A 376 20.35 3.90 21.51
C GLY A 376 19.81 5.13 22.23
N THR A 377 19.19 6.07 21.52
CA THR A 377 18.58 7.29 22.08
C THR A 377 17.11 7.11 22.44
N ALA A 378 16.46 6.05 21.97
CA ALA A 378 15.10 5.66 22.34
C ALA A 378 15.04 4.18 22.67
N HIS A 379 14.19 3.82 23.65
CA HIS A 379 13.88 2.42 23.96
C HIS A 379 12.54 2.04 23.35
N LEU A 380 12.59 1.16 22.36
CA LEU A 380 11.41 0.65 21.67
C LEU A 380 11.28 -0.84 21.97
N ASP A 381 10.30 -1.17 22.80
CA ASP A 381 10.03 -2.55 23.22
C ASP A 381 9.49 -3.43 22.08
N LEU A 382 9.23 -4.71 22.36
CA LEU A 382 8.64 -5.68 21.44
C LEU A 382 7.14 -5.89 21.70
N GLU A 383 6.49 -4.92 22.36
CA GLU A 383 5.05 -5.04 22.56
C GLU A 383 4.32 -5.13 21.22
N PRO A 384 3.42 -6.11 21.03
CA PRO A 384 2.69 -6.27 19.78
C PRO A 384 1.88 -5.02 19.43
N LEU A 385 1.90 -4.65 18.15
CA LEU A 385 1.09 -3.55 17.65
C LEU A 385 -0.39 -3.92 17.68
N PRO A 386 -1.26 -2.96 18.02
CA PRO A 386 -2.68 -3.10 17.74
C PRO A 386 -2.89 -3.33 16.25
N ARG A 387 -3.87 -4.14 15.94
CA ARG A 387 -4.21 -4.44 14.55
C ARG A 387 -4.63 -3.14 13.85
N ARG A 388 -3.92 -2.75 12.78
CA ARG A 388 -4.17 -1.54 11.99
C ARG A 388 -4.24 -0.25 12.80
N LEU A 389 -3.08 0.24 13.21
CA LEU A 389 -2.97 1.57 13.79
C LEU A 389 -3.37 2.63 12.76
N HIS A 390 -4.24 3.53 13.15
CA HIS A 390 -4.43 4.78 12.43
C HIS A 390 -3.18 5.67 12.58
N HIS A 391 -2.93 6.59 11.63
CA HIS A 391 -1.72 7.43 11.69
C HIS A 391 -1.59 8.24 12.99
N LEU A 392 -2.69 8.75 13.57
CA LEU A 392 -2.65 9.44 14.87
C LEU A 392 -2.31 8.49 16.01
N ASP A 393 -2.85 7.28 15.99
CA ASP A 393 -2.53 6.27 17.00
C ASP A 393 -1.09 5.80 16.83
N LEU A 394 -0.58 5.70 15.60
CA LEU A 394 0.82 5.44 15.34
C LEU A 394 1.72 6.53 15.95
N VAL A 395 1.38 7.81 15.73
CA VAL A 395 2.15 8.92 16.28
C VAL A 395 2.16 8.86 17.81
N ARG A 396 1.01 8.70 18.46
CA ARG A 396 0.90 8.57 19.90
C ARG A 396 1.68 7.37 20.43
N HIS A 397 1.56 6.23 19.75
CA HIS A 397 2.27 5.00 20.10
C HIS A 397 3.79 5.18 20.02
N LEU A 398 4.29 5.80 18.96
CA LEU A 398 5.71 6.05 18.78
C LEU A 398 6.24 7.17 19.66
N ALA A 399 5.49 8.26 19.85
CA ALA A 399 5.89 9.36 20.71
C ALA A 399 6.02 8.95 22.17
N ALA A 400 5.15 8.07 22.65
CA ALA A 400 5.26 7.52 24.01
C ALA A 400 6.54 6.70 24.23
N ARG A 401 7.14 6.16 23.15
CA ARG A 401 8.34 5.32 23.18
C ARG A 401 9.60 6.02 22.70
N ASP A 402 9.44 7.08 21.95
CA ASP A 402 10.54 7.85 21.36
C ASP A 402 10.28 9.38 21.50
N PRO A 403 10.24 9.90 22.74
CA PRO A 403 10.01 11.32 22.96
C PRO A 403 11.10 12.22 22.35
N VAL A 404 12.30 11.68 22.11
CA VAL A 404 13.41 12.45 21.52
C VAL A 404 13.11 12.80 20.07
N SER A 405 12.59 11.86 19.27
CA SER A 405 12.23 12.10 17.87
C SER A 405 11.10 13.12 17.72
N PHE A 406 10.24 13.24 18.71
CA PHE A 406 9.13 14.19 18.73
C PHE A 406 9.48 15.49 19.52
N GLY A 407 10.74 15.65 19.96
CA GLY A 407 11.21 16.86 20.66
C GLY A 407 10.54 17.12 22.01
N GLY A 408 9.96 16.10 22.64
CA GLY A 408 9.15 16.24 23.85
C GLY A 408 7.79 16.91 23.61
N GLN A 409 7.43 17.16 22.36
CA GLN A 409 6.16 17.75 21.97
C GLN A 409 5.01 16.76 22.17
N ASP A 410 3.85 17.28 22.57
CA ASP A 410 2.63 16.46 22.61
C ASP A 410 2.31 15.89 21.22
N PRO A 411 1.97 14.60 21.08
CA PRO A 411 1.69 14.00 19.79
C PRO A 411 0.58 14.68 19.00
N ASP A 412 -0.45 15.20 19.69
CA ASP A 412 -1.56 15.89 19.03
C ASP A 412 -1.14 17.28 18.54
N ASP A 413 -0.27 17.98 19.29
CA ASP A 413 0.34 19.24 18.85
C ASP A 413 1.26 19.03 17.64
N TYR A 414 2.05 17.96 17.67
CA TYR A 414 2.89 17.60 16.53
C TYR A 414 2.04 17.30 15.27
N CYS A 415 0.95 16.55 15.42
CA CYS A 415 0.04 16.27 14.31
C CYS A 415 -0.61 17.53 13.74
N ARG A 416 -0.98 18.48 14.58
CA ARG A 416 -1.54 19.78 14.18
C ARG A 416 -0.51 20.63 13.44
N GLU A 417 0.70 20.71 13.94
CA GLU A 417 1.79 21.50 13.34
C GLU A 417 2.15 20.98 11.95
N VAL A 418 2.16 19.68 11.74
CA VAL A 418 2.39 19.08 10.42
C VAL A 418 1.13 18.96 9.56
N GLY A 419 0.00 19.52 9.99
CA GLY A 419 -1.24 19.57 9.21
C GLY A 419 -2.06 18.28 9.20
N LEU A 420 -1.70 17.30 10.01
CA LEU A 420 -2.34 15.98 9.98
C LEU A 420 -3.57 15.83 10.86
N GLY A 421 -3.75 16.71 11.79
CA GLY A 421 -4.87 16.69 12.73
C GLY A 421 -5.80 17.88 12.62
N THR A 422 -5.58 18.79 11.65
CA THR A 422 -6.43 19.96 11.51
C THR A 422 -7.78 19.54 10.94
N PRO A 423 -8.88 19.68 11.67
CA PRO A 423 -10.21 19.40 11.14
C PRO A 423 -10.47 20.36 9.99
N ASP A 424 -10.69 19.84 8.81
CA ASP A 424 -11.36 20.60 7.77
C ASP A 424 -12.85 20.54 8.05
N ASP A 425 -13.46 21.69 8.32
CA ASP A 425 -14.91 21.80 8.57
C ASP A 425 -15.74 21.62 7.28
N GLN A 426 -15.08 21.44 6.16
CA GLN A 426 -15.77 21.23 4.89
C GLN A 426 -16.28 19.79 4.80
N PRO A 427 -17.56 19.60 4.44
CA PRO A 427 -18.10 18.28 4.16
C PRO A 427 -17.31 17.67 2.97
N TYR A 428 -17.21 16.33 2.96
CA TYR A 428 -16.71 15.62 1.79
C TYR A 428 -17.33 16.20 0.52
N PRO A 429 -16.53 16.53 -0.49
CA PRO A 429 -17.09 17.01 -1.74
C PRO A 429 -18.04 15.93 -2.28
N MET A 430 -19.29 16.28 -2.42
CA MET A 430 -20.27 15.45 -3.10
C MET A 430 -19.91 15.44 -4.59
N PRO A 431 -20.08 14.30 -5.30
CA PRO A 431 -19.79 14.23 -6.73
C PRO A 431 -20.63 15.18 -7.53
#